data_29c4e71ecab40d73d044cc32f9abc478
#
_entry.id   29c4e71ecab40d73d044cc32f9abc478
#
_cell.length_a   1.000
_cell.length_b   1.000
_cell.length_c   1.000
_cell.angle_alpha   90.00
_cell.angle_beta   90.00
_cell.angle_gamma   90.00
#
_symmetry.space_group_name_H-M   'P 1'
#
loop_
_entity.id
_entity.type
_entity.pdbx_description
1 polymer ?
#
loop_
_entity_poly.entity_id
_entity_poly.type
_entity_poly.pdbx_seq_one_letter_code
_entity_poly.pdbx_strand_id
1 'polypeptide(L)'
;IHIAAMPAQSTTPGSQVIRHRYARQTRATQMDIAVTDIDQTITDCLVDASFVEGLIIADSALHEQLLSKEHLVETVDKLGLNRRGVVTARRVARCADGLSESGGESKARALMIERGWQTPELQVELFDPVEPGRPYRVDYLWCVGDRLIIGEFDGFVKSEKAAEEGKLAKAQFDERQRESRLSLLDNCKIVRLCWDDLRDPTKLDRKLKVAGVPRAC
;
A
#
# COMPACT_ATOMS: atom_id res chain seq x y z
N ILE A 1 -6.85 -7.00 -19.92
CA ILE A 1 -6.46 -8.41 -19.81
C ILE A 1 -4.96 -8.51 -20.09
N HIS A 2 -4.22 -9.14 -19.20
CA HIS A 2 -2.80 -9.44 -19.39
C HIS A 2 -2.64 -10.88 -19.90
N ILE A 3 -1.88 -11.07 -20.96
CA ILE A 3 -1.58 -12.39 -21.51
C ILE A 3 -0.06 -12.59 -21.63
N ALA A 4 0.39 -13.79 -21.30
CA ALA A 4 1.75 -14.24 -21.54
C ALA A 4 1.86 -14.79 -22.97
N ALA A 5 2.84 -14.32 -23.75
CA ALA A 5 3.04 -14.74 -25.14
C ALA A 5 4.49 -15.18 -25.39
N MET A 6 4.67 -16.27 -26.13
CA MET A 6 5.99 -16.69 -26.60
C MET A 6 6.49 -15.76 -27.72
N PRO A 7 7.82 -15.57 -27.87
CA PRO A 7 8.38 -14.60 -28.83
C PRO A 7 7.92 -14.76 -30.28
N ALA A 8 7.55 -15.98 -30.70
CA ALA A 8 7.15 -16.29 -32.06
C ALA A 8 5.64 -16.06 -32.36
N GLN A 9 4.84 -15.71 -31.38
CA GLN A 9 3.40 -15.50 -31.58
C GLN A 9 3.11 -14.05 -31.99
N SER A 10 2.81 -13.86 -33.27
CA SER A 10 2.30 -12.60 -33.83
C SER A 10 0.80 -12.59 -33.71
N THR A 11 0.24 -11.63 -33.02
CA THR A 11 -1.20 -11.36 -33.01
C THR A 11 -1.43 -9.88 -32.88
N THR A 12 -2.41 -9.35 -33.58
CA THR A 12 -2.79 -7.93 -33.52
C THR A 12 -3.37 -7.59 -32.15
N PRO A 13 -2.87 -6.58 -31.44
CA PRO A 13 -3.41 -6.23 -30.14
C PRO A 13 -4.78 -5.59 -30.26
N GLY A 14 -5.77 -6.11 -29.54
CA GLY A 14 -6.96 -5.34 -29.18
C GLY A 14 -6.56 -4.34 -28.08
N SER A 15 -7.20 -3.17 -28.01
CA SER A 15 -6.89 -2.06 -27.09
C SER A 15 -6.98 -2.39 -25.60
N GLN A 16 -7.47 -3.58 -25.23
CA GLN A 16 -7.66 -4.01 -23.84
C GLN A 16 -6.74 -5.19 -23.41
N VAL A 17 -5.79 -5.58 -24.27
CA VAL A 17 -4.90 -6.72 -24.01
C VAL A 17 -3.47 -6.26 -23.95
N ILE A 18 -2.83 -6.41 -22.78
CA ILE A 18 -1.42 -6.17 -22.57
C ILE A 18 -0.69 -7.50 -22.71
N ARG A 19 0.35 -7.55 -23.55
CA ARG A 19 1.15 -8.74 -23.81
C ARG A 19 2.50 -8.64 -23.17
N HIS A 20 2.82 -9.68 -22.41
CA HIS A 20 4.14 -9.90 -21.84
C HIS A 20 4.85 -10.99 -22.65
N ARG A 21 6.07 -10.72 -23.09
CA ARG A 21 6.91 -11.68 -23.86
C ARG A 21 7.94 -12.30 -22.97
N TYR A 22 8.00 -13.63 -22.97
CA TYR A 22 8.92 -14.40 -22.14
C TYR A 22 9.70 -15.43 -22.95
N ALA A 23 10.97 -15.62 -22.58
CA ALA A 23 11.77 -16.75 -23.07
C ALA A 23 11.38 -18.07 -22.38
N ARG A 24 10.87 -18.00 -21.16
CA ARG A 24 10.37 -19.13 -20.36
C ARG A 24 9.10 -18.70 -19.64
N GLN A 25 8.10 -19.58 -19.63
CA GLN A 25 6.86 -19.37 -18.88
C GLN A 25 6.75 -20.45 -17.81
N THR A 26 6.49 -20.04 -16.59
CA THR A 26 5.93 -20.92 -15.57
C THR A 26 4.41 -20.96 -15.76
N ARG A 27 3.79 -22.10 -15.52
CA ARG A 27 2.36 -22.31 -15.77
C ARG A 27 1.69 -22.88 -14.53
N ALA A 28 0.56 -22.30 -14.20
CA ALA A 28 -0.41 -22.85 -13.28
C ALA A 28 -1.74 -23.03 -14.03
N THR A 29 -2.68 -23.73 -13.42
CA THR A 29 -4.02 -23.89 -13.97
C THR A 29 -5.02 -23.39 -12.94
N GLN A 30 -5.91 -22.50 -13.37
CA GLN A 30 -7.00 -22.01 -12.53
C GLN A 30 -8.29 -22.04 -13.33
N MET A 31 -9.33 -22.71 -12.83
CA MET A 31 -10.60 -22.94 -13.52
C MET A 31 -10.38 -23.47 -14.97
N ASP A 32 -9.50 -24.46 -15.12
CA ASP A 32 -9.10 -25.07 -16.40
C ASP A 32 -8.44 -24.13 -17.42
N ILE A 33 -8.08 -22.91 -16.99
CA ILE A 33 -7.36 -21.95 -17.82
C ILE A 33 -5.88 -21.98 -17.45
N ALA A 34 -5.00 -22.09 -18.45
CA ALA A 34 -3.56 -21.96 -18.24
C ALA A 34 -3.21 -20.49 -17.92
N VAL A 35 -2.61 -20.29 -16.75
CA VAL A 35 -2.18 -18.97 -16.27
C VAL A 35 -0.68 -18.99 -15.92
N THR A 36 -0.07 -17.83 -15.73
CA THR A 36 1.25 -17.73 -15.10
C THR A 36 1.12 -18.04 -13.61
N ASP A 37 2.14 -18.62 -13.00
CA ASP A 37 2.17 -18.76 -11.54
C ASP A 37 2.31 -17.40 -10.86
N ILE A 38 2.22 -17.38 -9.52
CA ILE A 38 2.27 -16.14 -8.75
C ILE A 38 3.61 -15.42 -8.91
N ASP A 39 4.71 -16.16 -8.95
CA ASP A 39 6.06 -15.61 -9.07
C ASP A 39 6.25 -14.86 -10.39
N GLN A 40 5.82 -15.46 -11.47
CA GLN A 40 5.85 -14.84 -12.79
C GLN A 40 4.89 -13.65 -12.84
N THR A 41 3.67 -13.80 -12.33
CA THR A 41 2.64 -12.76 -12.35
C THR A 41 3.07 -11.52 -11.59
N ILE A 42 3.56 -11.70 -10.35
CA ILE A 42 3.98 -10.56 -9.52
C ILE A 42 5.19 -9.85 -10.13
N THR A 43 6.17 -10.60 -10.63
CA THR A 43 7.35 -10.01 -11.28
C THR A 43 6.96 -9.18 -12.50
N ASP A 44 6.05 -9.69 -13.32
CA ASP A 44 5.55 -9.00 -14.52
C ASP A 44 4.85 -7.69 -14.17
N CYS A 45 3.98 -7.72 -13.18
CA CYS A 45 3.30 -6.54 -12.70
C CYS A 45 4.30 -5.49 -12.18
N LEU A 46 5.30 -5.92 -11.40
CA LEU A 46 6.24 -4.99 -10.78
C LEU A 46 7.24 -4.37 -11.76
N VAL A 47 7.67 -5.09 -12.80
CA VAL A 47 8.61 -4.51 -13.79
C VAL A 47 7.96 -3.51 -14.74
N ASP A 48 6.64 -3.61 -14.93
CA ASP A 48 5.87 -2.71 -15.79
C ASP A 48 5.23 -1.54 -15.02
N ALA A 49 5.20 -1.62 -13.69
CA ALA A 49 4.58 -0.63 -12.81
C ALA A 49 5.54 0.54 -12.47
N SER A 50 4.96 1.71 -12.17
CA SER A 50 5.63 2.75 -11.41
C SER A 50 5.92 2.28 -9.98
N PHE A 51 6.77 3.01 -9.23
CA PHE A 51 7.04 2.66 -7.84
C PHE A 51 5.75 2.65 -6.98
N VAL A 52 4.88 3.64 -7.16
CA VAL A 52 3.62 3.75 -6.41
C VAL A 52 2.68 2.59 -6.72
N GLU A 53 2.45 2.31 -7.99
CA GLU A 53 1.58 1.19 -8.41
C GLU A 53 2.16 -0.15 -7.98
N GLY A 54 3.47 -0.33 -8.16
CA GLY A 54 4.18 -1.54 -7.76
C GLY A 54 4.08 -1.79 -6.25
N LEU A 55 4.19 -0.73 -5.42
CA LEU A 55 4.10 -0.89 -3.97
C LEU A 55 2.69 -1.32 -3.54
N ILE A 56 1.63 -0.76 -4.16
CA ILE A 56 0.25 -1.19 -3.91
C ILE A 56 0.08 -2.68 -4.24
N ILE A 57 0.61 -3.12 -5.39
CA ILE A 57 0.52 -4.52 -5.82
C ILE A 57 1.29 -5.44 -4.87
N ALA A 58 2.51 -5.06 -4.51
CA ALA A 58 3.36 -5.87 -3.66
C ALA A 58 2.83 -5.98 -2.23
N ASP A 59 2.38 -4.86 -1.63
CA ASP A 59 1.76 -4.85 -0.30
C ASP A 59 0.53 -5.74 -0.26
N SER A 60 -0.36 -5.62 -1.27
CA SER A 60 -1.56 -6.46 -1.39
C SER A 60 -1.21 -7.94 -1.48
N ALA A 61 -0.19 -8.31 -2.27
CA ALA A 61 0.23 -9.70 -2.40
C ALA A 61 0.80 -10.27 -1.09
N LEU A 62 1.50 -9.45 -0.30
CA LEU A 62 2.01 -9.83 1.02
C LEU A 62 0.86 -9.91 2.04
N HIS A 63 -0.06 -8.96 2.02
CA HIS A 63 -1.23 -8.92 2.91
C HIS A 63 -2.12 -10.16 2.74
N GLU A 64 -2.41 -10.51 1.49
CA GLU A 64 -3.17 -11.71 1.12
C GLU A 64 -2.35 -13.02 1.29
N GLN A 65 -1.13 -12.92 1.81
CA GLN A 65 -0.23 -14.06 2.05
C GLN A 65 0.02 -14.93 0.81
N LEU A 66 -0.02 -14.34 -0.38
CA LEU A 66 0.26 -15.06 -1.63
C LEU A 66 1.73 -15.49 -1.72
N LEU A 67 2.62 -14.77 -1.05
CA LEU A 67 4.05 -15.06 -0.90
C LEU A 67 4.60 -14.33 0.32
N SER A 68 5.78 -14.76 0.81
CA SER A 68 6.49 -14.03 1.87
C SER A 68 7.30 -12.86 1.29
N LYS A 69 7.72 -11.95 2.15
CA LYS A 69 8.59 -10.83 1.77
C LYS A 69 9.91 -11.29 1.18
N GLU A 70 10.54 -12.28 1.79
CA GLU A 70 11.81 -12.86 1.35
C GLU A 70 11.65 -13.49 -0.03
N HIS A 71 10.57 -14.27 -0.23
CA HIS A 71 10.27 -14.90 -1.50
C HIS A 71 9.98 -13.85 -2.61
N LEU A 72 9.28 -12.75 -2.28
CA LEU A 72 9.07 -11.64 -3.22
C LEU A 72 10.40 -11.05 -3.70
N VAL A 73 11.33 -10.77 -2.78
CA VAL A 73 12.64 -10.20 -3.13
C VAL A 73 13.43 -11.16 -4.02
N GLU A 74 13.53 -12.43 -3.64
CA GLU A 74 14.25 -13.47 -4.41
C GLU A 74 13.64 -13.65 -5.80
N THR A 75 12.32 -13.68 -5.89
CA THR A 75 11.58 -13.86 -7.14
C THR A 75 11.83 -12.70 -8.10
N VAL A 76 11.74 -11.45 -7.62
CA VAL A 76 12.03 -10.27 -8.45
C VAL A 76 13.49 -10.21 -8.89
N ASP A 77 14.41 -10.60 -8.03
CA ASP A 77 15.84 -10.66 -8.38
C ASP A 77 16.12 -11.70 -9.46
N LYS A 78 15.46 -12.85 -9.39
CA LYS A 78 15.65 -13.97 -10.32
C LYS A 78 14.93 -13.78 -11.65
N LEU A 79 13.62 -13.50 -11.62
CA LEU A 79 12.77 -13.41 -12.81
C LEU A 79 12.81 -12.05 -13.48
N GLY A 80 13.15 -11.00 -12.72
CA GLY A 80 13.31 -9.64 -13.23
C GLY A 80 14.66 -9.37 -13.90
N LEU A 81 15.62 -10.30 -13.83
CA LEU A 81 16.97 -10.11 -14.36
C LEU A 81 16.93 -9.77 -15.87
N ASN A 82 17.67 -8.73 -16.24
CA ASN A 82 17.76 -8.21 -17.62
C ASN A 82 16.43 -7.65 -18.18
N ARG A 83 15.43 -7.42 -17.34
CA ARG A 83 14.16 -6.81 -17.76
C ARG A 83 14.20 -5.29 -17.54
N ARG A 84 13.58 -4.56 -18.46
CA ARG A 84 13.30 -3.13 -18.25
C ARG A 84 12.41 -2.99 -17.00
N GLY A 85 12.70 -2.00 -16.16
CA GLY A 85 11.93 -1.75 -14.92
C GLY A 85 12.40 -2.56 -13.70
N VAL A 86 13.32 -3.52 -13.85
CA VAL A 86 13.79 -4.35 -12.72
C VAL A 86 14.35 -3.55 -11.55
N VAL A 87 14.97 -2.39 -11.80
CA VAL A 87 15.52 -1.54 -10.73
C VAL A 87 14.38 -1.00 -9.84
N THR A 88 13.29 -0.54 -10.47
CA THR A 88 12.08 -0.11 -9.75
C THR A 88 11.43 -1.27 -9.03
N ALA A 89 11.26 -2.41 -9.70
CA ALA A 89 10.68 -3.62 -9.10
C ALA A 89 11.45 -4.10 -7.86
N ARG A 90 12.79 -4.09 -7.90
CA ARG A 90 13.65 -4.41 -6.75
C ARG A 90 13.47 -3.42 -5.59
N ARG A 91 13.37 -2.13 -5.91
CA ARG A 91 13.08 -1.10 -4.89
C ARG A 91 11.72 -1.34 -4.27
N VAL A 92 10.69 -1.60 -5.07
CA VAL A 92 9.35 -1.97 -4.61
C VAL A 92 9.42 -3.19 -3.69
N ALA A 93 10.00 -4.30 -4.16
CA ALA A 93 10.09 -5.53 -3.39
C ALA A 93 10.76 -5.32 -2.02
N ARG A 94 11.78 -4.47 -1.91
CA ARG A 94 12.43 -4.12 -0.64
C ARG A 94 11.57 -3.26 0.27
N CYS A 95 10.78 -2.33 -0.30
CA CYS A 95 9.92 -1.42 0.44
C CYS A 95 8.55 -2.01 0.78
N ALA A 96 8.13 -3.12 0.12
CA ALA A 96 6.83 -3.71 0.33
C ALA A 96 6.61 -4.17 1.78
N ASP A 97 5.38 -4.08 2.27
CA ASP A 97 5.00 -4.43 3.63
C ASP A 97 3.54 -4.90 3.66
N GLY A 98 3.31 -6.14 4.08
CA GLY A 98 1.98 -6.74 4.14
C GLY A 98 1.09 -6.22 5.28
N LEU A 99 1.58 -5.31 6.11
CA LEU A 99 0.77 -4.67 7.14
C LEU A 99 -0.18 -3.60 6.58
N SER A 100 0.07 -3.05 5.38
CA SER A 100 -0.90 -2.17 4.74
C SER A 100 -2.18 -2.93 4.39
N GLU A 101 -3.32 -2.54 4.96
CA GLU A 101 -4.61 -3.23 4.80
C GLU A 101 -5.41 -2.76 3.59
N SER A 102 -5.02 -1.65 2.98
CA SER A 102 -5.71 -1.09 1.82
C SER A 102 -4.76 -0.51 0.77
N GLY A 103 -5.22 -0.48 -0.48
CA GLY A 103 -4.47 0.19 -1.55
C GLY A 103 -4.29 1.69 -1.35
N GLY A 104 -5.15 2.32 -0.54
CA GLY A 104 -5.03 3.73 -0.16
C GLY A 104 -3.87 3.96 0.81
N GLU A 105 -3.74 3.10 1.80
CA GLU A 105 -2.61 3.11 2.74
C GLU A 105 -1.29 2.85 2.00
N SER A 106 -1.23 1.79 1.19
CA SER A 106 -0.04 1.50 0.38
C SER A 106 0.35 2.69 -0.52
N LYS A 107 -0.63 3.34 -1.15
CA LYS A 107 -0.39 4.52 -1.99
C LYS A 107 0.13 5.72 -1.19
N ALA A 108 -0.45 5.99 -0.03
CA ALA A 108 0.02 7.06 0.85
C ALA A 108 1.47 6.83 1.26
N ARG A 109 1.80 5.61 1.71
CA ARG A 109 3.14 5.19 2.08
C ARG A 109 4.13 5.27 0.91
N ALA A 110 3.74 4.83 -0.28
CA ALA A 110 4.55 4.95 -1.49
C ALA A 110 4.91 6.39 -1.80
N LEU A 111 3.93 7.30 -1.74
CA LEU A 111 4.14 8.72 -1.93
C LEU A 111 5.05 9.33 -0.85
N MET A 112 4.92 8.92 0.40
CA MET A 112 5.83 9.34 1.48
C MET A 112 7.28 8.95 1.16
N ILE A 113 7.50 7.70 0.75
CA ILE A 113 8.83 7.17 0.39
C ILE A 113 9.41 7.93 -0.82
N GLU A 114 8.64 8.11 -1.89
CA GLU A 114 9.11 8.83 -3.09
C GLU A 114 9.45 10.28 -2.83
N ARG A 115 8.72 10.89 -1.91
CA ARG A 115 8.91 12.30 -1.56
C ARG A 115 9.92 12.50 -0.42
N GLY A 116 10.59 11.43 0.03
CA GLY A 116 11.65 11.48 1.03
C GLY A 116 11.16 11.82 2.44
N TRP A 117 9.94 11.41 2.80
CA TRP A 117 9.48 11.44 4.18
C TRP A 117 9.96 10.19 4.93
N GLN A 118 10.16 10.31 6.24
CA GLN A 118 10.42 9.14 7.07
C GLN A 118 9.27 8.15 6.94
N THR A 119 9.61 6.88 6.67
CA THR A 119 8.63 5.79 6.58
C THR A 119 8.02 5.55 7.97
N PRO A 120 6.68 5.48 8.09
CA PRO A 120 6.04 5.16 9.36
C PRO A 120 6.18 3.69 9.73
N GLU A 121 6.01 3.36 11.00
CA GLU A 121 5.58 2.04 11.43
C GLU A 121 4.10 1.86 11.09
N LEU A 122 3.71 0.63 10.68
CA LEU A 122 2.37 0.34 10.21
C LEU A 122 1.58 -0.45 11.25
N GLN A 123 0.27 -0.21 11.31
CA GLN A 123 -0.71 -0.99 12.08
C GLN A 123 -0.30 -1.19 13.55
N VAL A 124 0.22 -0.11 14.16
CA VAL A 124 0.71 -0.13 15.54
C VAL A 124 -0.45 -0.08 16.53
N GLU A 125 -0.39 -0.95 17.53
CA GLU A 125 -1.33 -0.91 18.65
C GLU A 125 -0.85 0.06 19.74
N LEU A 126 -1.69 1.04 20.06
CA LEU A 126 -1.48 2.00 21.14
C LEU A 126 -2.47 1.73 22.26
N PHE A 127 -2.02 1.84 23.50
CA PHE A 127 -2.91 1.70 24.66
C PHE A 127 -3.86 2.92 24.76
N ASP A 128 -5.15 2.64 25.01
CA ASP A 128 -6.11 3.68 25.32
C ASP A 128 -5.80 4.26 26.71
N PRO A 129 -5.53 5.58 26.82
CA PRO A 129 -5.22 6.19 28.11
C PRO A 129 -6.40 6.17 29.11
N VAL A 130 -7.63 5.96 28.62
CA VAL A 130 -8.86 5.93 29.45
C VAL A 130 -9.29 4.48 29.71
N GLU A 131 -9.12 3.58 28.75
CA GLU A 131 -9.49 2.15 28.83
C GLU A 131 -8.29 1.27 28.45
N PRO A 132 -7.31 1.06 29.33
CA PRO A 132 -6.04 0.38 28.98
C PRO A 132 -6.21 -1.05 28.44
N GLY A 133 -7.35 -1.71 28.68
CA GLY A 133 -7.66 -3.04 28.14
C GLY A 133 -8.15 -3.07 26.70
N ARG A 134 -8.26 -1.92 26.03
CA ARG A 134 -8.76 -1.82 24.66
C ARG A 134 -7.78 -1.01 23.78
N PRO A 135 -6.77 -1.69 23.19
CA PRO A 135 -5.77 -0.99 22.37
C PRO A 135 -6.42 -0.38 21.13
N TYR A 136 -5.85 0.73 20.67
CA TYR A 136 -6.14 1.32 19.36
C TYR A 136 -5.08 0.91 18.37
N ARG A 137 -5.49 0.38 17.22
CA ARG A 137 -4.60 0.14 16.10
C ARG A 137 -4.65 1.34 15.15
N VAL A 138 -3.50 1.90 14.84
CA VAL A 138 -3.33 3.07 13.97
C VAL A 138 -2.61 2.67 12.68
N ASP A 139 -3.00 3.28 11.54
CA ASP A 139 -2.44 2.91 10.23
C ASP A 139 -0.96 3.24 10.14
N TYR A 140 -0.57 4.40 10.68
CA TYR A 140 0.80 4.92 10.64
C TYR A 140 1.21 5.48 11.99
N LEU A 141 2.43 5.20 12.40
CA LEU A 141 3.05 5.82 13.57
C LEU A 141 4.45 6.31 13.25
N TRP A 142 4.76 7.53 13.65
CA TRP A 142 6.12 8.06 13.71
C TRP A 142 6.46 8.44 15.15
N CYS A 143 7.58 7.92 15.65
CA CYS A 143 8.18 8.33 16.91
C CYS A 143 9.28 9.36 16.61
N VAL A 144 9.11 10.61 17.08
CA VAL A 144 10.02 11.72 16.82
C VAL A 144 10.47 12.34 18.14
N GLY A 145 11.56 11.84 18.70
CA GLY A 145 11.96 12.16 20.08
C GLY A 145 10.91 11.65 21.07
N ASP A 146 10.35 12.56 21.85
CA ASP A 146 9.26 12.32 22.81
C ASP A 146 7.86 12.49 22.21
N ARG A 147 7.76 12.79 20.90
CA ARG A 147 6.46 13.03 20.24
C ARG A 147 6.02 11.82 19.44
N LEU A 148 4.73 11.52 19.54
CA LEU A 148 4.04 10.56 18.70
C LEU A 148 3.26 11.31 17.60
N ILE A 149 3.41 10.87 16.36
CA ILE A 149 2.62 11.36 15.23
C ILE A 149 1.85 10.17 14.69
N ILE A 150 0.55 10.21 14.83
CA ILE A 150 -0.37 9.17 14.34
C ILE A 150 -0.88 9.61 12.97
N GLY A 151 -0.82 8.70 11.99
CA GLY A 151 -1.44 8.87 10.68
C GLY A 151 -2.60 7.89 10.52
N GLU A 152 -3.71 8.37 10.00
CA GLU A 152 -4.88 7.56 9.65
C GLU A 152 -5.24 7.83 8.19
N PHE A 153 -5.54 6.77 7.43
CA PHE A 153 -6.01 6.92 6.06
C PHE A 153 -7.53 6.78 5.99
N ASP A 154 -8.21 7.88 5.73
CA ASP A 154 -9.66 7.89 5.52
C ASP A 154 -9.98 7.49 4.06
N GLY A 155 -10.26 6.21 3.87
CA GLY A 155 -10.63 5.63 2.58
C GLY A 155 -12.05 5.95 2.12
N PHE A 156 -12.85 6.63 2.91
CA PHE A 156 -14.23 6.97 2.54
C PHE A 156 -14.27 7.99 1.41
N VAL A 157 -14.33 7.49 0.20
CA VAL A 157 -15.07 8.20 -0.85
C VAL A 157 -16.52 8.22 -0.37
N LYS A 158 -17.11 9.41 -0.19
CA LYS A 158 -18.56 9.56 0.03
C LYS A 158 -19.30 8.83 -1.07
N SER A 159 -19.48 7.52 -0.95
CA SER A 159 -20.37 6.78 -1.83
C SER A 159 -21.76 7.09 -1.30
N GLU A 160 -22.58 7.72 -2.14
CA GLU A 160 -23.99 8.07 -1.88
C GLU A 160 -24.87 6.85 -1.56
N LYS A 161 -24.30 5.68 -1.30
CA LYS A 161 -24.99 4.42 -1.03
C LYS A 161 -24.96 3.96 0.44
N ALA A 162 -24.39 4.72 1.37
CA ALA A 162 -24.43 4.38 2.80
C ALA A 162 -25.70 4.93 3.46
N ALA A 163 -26.86 4.64 2.89
CA ALA A 163 -28.16 4.99 3.45
C ALA A 163 -28.61 4.01 4.54
N GLU A 164 -27.79 3.78 5.54
CA GLU A 164 -28.22 3.35 6.88
C GLU A 164 -27.79 4.47 7.85
N GLU A 165 -28.53 5.57 7.85
CA GLU A 165 -28.20 6.81 8.58
C GLU A 165 -27.83 6.56 10.05
N GLY A 166 -28.44 5.60 10.74
CA GLY A 166 -28.14 5.27 12.13
C GLY A 166 -26.79 4.59 12.35
N LYS A 167 -26.36 3.71 11.44
CA LYS A 167 -25.04 3.02 11.55
C LYS A 167 -23.90 3.96 11.25
N LEU A 168 -24.10 4.85 10.26
CA LEU A 168 -23.11 5.85 9.90
C LEU A 168 -22.90 6.87 11.04
N ALA A 169 -23.97 7.35 11.67
CA ALA A 169 -23.89 8.29 12.78
C ALA A 169 -23.17 7.67 13.98
N LYS A 170 -23.45 6.40 14.29
CA LYS A 170 -22.77 5.67 15.36
C LYS A 170 -21.28 5.49 15.07
N ALA A 171 -20.92 5.05 13.85
CA ALA A 171 -19.52 4.88 13.46
C ALA A 171 -18.75 6.21 13.53
N GLN A 172 -19.35 7.32 13.10
CA GLN A 172 -18.75 8.65 13.22
C GLN A 172 -18.60 9.11 14.68
N PHE A 173 -19.54 8.76 15.53
CA PHE A 173 -19.46 9.08 16.95
C PHE A 173 -18.36 8.26 17.64
N ASP A 174 -18.29 6.97 17.37
CA ASP A 174 -17.26 6.07 17.91
C ASP A 174 -15.86 6.54 17.46
N GLU A 175 -15.72 6.96 16.20
CA GLU A 175 -14.47 7.47 15.65
C GLU A 175 -14.05 8.81 16.31
N ARG A 176 -14.98 9.73 16.53
CA ARG A 176 -14.69 10.98 17.25
C ARG A 176 -14.28 10.73 18.70
N GLN A 177 -14.91 9.77 19.37
CA GLN A 177 -14.51 9.38 20.72
C GLN A 177 -13.10 8.80 20.74
N ARG A 178 -12.79 7.93 19.76
CA ARG A 178 -11.45 7.35 19.58
C ARG A 178 -10.39 8.47 19.42
N GLU A 179 -10.63 9.40 18.51
CA GLU A 179 -9.73 10.53 18.25
C GLU A 179 -9.55 11.41 19.51
N SER A 180 -10.64 11.70 20.22
CA SER A 180 -10.60 12.46 21.48
C SER A 180 -9.73 11.76 22.52
N ARG A 181 -9.80 10.45 22.64
CA ARG A 181 -8.98 9.67 23.61
C ARG A 181 -7.52 9.62 23.18
N LEU A 182 -7.22 9.40 21.90
CA LEU A 182 -5.86 9.44 21.39
C LEU A 182 -5.20 10.80 21.57
N SER A 183 -5.98 11.89 21.50
CA SER A 183 -5.48 13.23 21.76
C SER A 183 -5.09 13.50 23.23
N LEU A 184 -5.47 12.60 24.15
CA LEU A 184 -5.05 12.66 25.56
C LEU A 184 -3.64 12.04 25.79
N LEU A 185 -3.09 11.38 24.78
CA LEU A 185 -1.70 10.94 24.86
C LEU A 185 -0.77 12.16 24.82
N ASP A 186 0.16 12.22 25.78
CA ASP A 186 1.11 13.31 25.87
C ASP A 186 1.93 13.42 24.59
N ASN A 187 2.13 14.66 24.10
CA ASN A 187 2.91 14.96 22.90
C ASN A 187 2.45 14.20 21.62
N CYS A 188 1.15 13.89 21.52
CA CYS A 188 0.57 13.21 20.37
C CYS A 188 -0.01 14.20 19.36
N LYS A 189 0.24 13.94 18.07
CA LYS A 189 -0.45 14.60 16.94
C LYS A 189 -1.11 13.57 16.04
N ILE A 190 -2.31 13.89 15.57
CA ILE A 190 -3.03 13.04 14.62
C ILE A 190 -3.09 13.75 13.27
N VAL A 191 -2.74 13.06 12.20
CA VAL A 191 -2.85 13.51 10.81
C VAL A 191 -3.76 12.57 10.03
N ARG A 192 -4.84 13.11 9.47
CA ARG A 192 -5.75 12.36 8.59
C ARG A 192 -5.40 12.60 7.15
N LEU A 193 -5.23 11.49 6.43
CA LEU A 193 -4.96 11.45 5.00
C LEU A 193 -6.19 10.94 4.27
N CYS A 194 -6.46 11.47 3.09
CA CYS A 194 -7.57 11.05 2.25
C CYS A 194 -7.16 11.00 0.78
N TRP A 195 -8.04 10.51 -0.07
CA TRP A 195 -7.78 10.40 -1.51
C TRP A 195 -7.38 11.72 -2.18
N ASP A 196 -7.87 12.86 -1.69
CA ASP A 196 -7.49 14.18 -2.23
C ASP A 196 -6.03 14.52 -1.97
N ASP A 197 -5.48 14.08 -0.83
CA ASP A 197 -4.06 14.25 -0.51
C ASP A 197 -3.17 13.38 -1.42
N LEU A 198 -3.69 12.22 -1.86
CA LEU A 198 -2.98 11.31 -2.76
C LEU A 198 -3.11 11.69 -4.24
N ARG A 199 -4.13 12.48 -4.61
CA ARG A 199 -4.27 13.05 -5.97
C ARG A 199 -3.38 14.27 -6.16
N ASP A 200 -3.19 15.05 -5.09
CA ASP A 200 -2.30 16.20 -5.04
C ASP A 200 -1.25 16.00 -3.94
N PRO A 201 -0.09 15.40 -4.26
CA PRO A 201 0.95 15.12 -3.27
C PRO A 201 1.51 16.35 -2.55
N THR A 202 1.24 17.56 -3.03
CA THR A 202 1.62 18.81 -2.32
C THR A 202 0.77 19.01 -1.07
N LYS A 203 -0.48 18.52 -1.06
CA LYS A 203 -1.32 18.51 0.13
C LYS A 203 -0.79 17.53 1.18
N LEU A 204 -0.39 16.33 0.74
CA LEU A 204 0.27 15.33 1.60
C LEU A 204 1.52 15.94 2.25
N ASP A 205 2.42 16.55 1.46
CA ASP A 205 3.63 17.19 1.98
C ASP A 205 3.33 18.24 3.03
N ARG A 206 2.32 19.08 2.78
CA ARG A 206 1.93 20.13 3.70
C ARG A 206 1.41 19.56 5.03
N LYS A 207 0.57 18.53 4.97
CA LYS A 207 0.03 17.85 6.15
C LYS A 207 1.14 17.21 6.99
N LEU A 208 2.03 16.44 6.37
CA LEU A 208 3.14 15.78 7.06
C LEU A 208 4.12 16.80 7.67
N LYS A 209 4.42 17.89 6.94
CA LYS A 209 5.25 18.98 7.46
C LYS A 209 4.64 19.64 8.68
N VAL A 210 3.34 19.98 8.65
CA VAL A 210 2.62 20.60 9.77
C VAL A 210 2.51 19.64 10.96
N ALA A 211 2.35 18.35 10.70
CA ALA A 211 2.37 17.33 11.75
C ALA A 211 3.76 17.20 12.39
N GLY A 212 4.83 17.54 11.67
CA GLY A 212 6.20 17.46 12.16
C GLY A 212 6.88 16.14 11.83
N VAL A 213 6.37 15.41 10.82
CA VAL A 213 7.02 14.19 10.31
C VAL A 213 8.39 14.57 9.72
N PRO A 214 9.47 13.88 10.08
CA PRO A 214 10.80 14.21 9.57
C PRO A 214 10.98 13.75 8.12
N ARG A 215 12.02 14.28 7.49
CA ARG A 215 12.52 13.73 6.23
C ARG A 215 13.37 12.50 6.49
N ALA A 216 13.36 11.56 5.58
CA ALA A 216 14.30 10.45 5.59
C ALA A 216 15.74 10.97 5.45
N CYS A 217 16.68 10.37 6.21
CA CYS A 217 18.11 10.70 6.14
C CYS A 217 18.74 10.17 4.86
#